data_4b08d24a1102c793712e958d2d310aef
#
_entry.id   4b08d24a1102c793712e958d2d310aef
#
_cell.length_a   1.000
_cell.length_b   1.000
_cell.length_c   1.000
_cell.angle_alpha   90.00
_cell.angle_beta   90.00
_cell.angle_gamma   90.00
#
_symmetry.space_group_name_H-M   'P 1'
#
loop_
_entity.id
_entity.type
_entity.pdbx_description
1 polymer ?
#
loop_
_entity_poly.entity_id
_entity_poly.type
_entity_poly.pdbx_seq_one_letter_code
_entity_poly.pdbx_strand_id
1 'polypeptide(L)'
;MIEFKNVSKSYSNGTKALDGVNLRIEQGEFVFIVGDSGAGKSTLLKIMMREEVASEGSVVIKNRSLNTMKKRDIPYFRRHLGIVFQDFRLIPNMTVYDNVAFAMRVIGAKEKKISNRVPHVLGRVGLAEKAKCLPNELSGGEQQRVALARAIVNNADIIIADEPTGNVDSKRSFEIVEMLNQINASGTTVIMVTHSEELVRRFGRRIITIKDGKIVSDDISNISVEPIADSQVFGDLDIASKRAIREADEFIRNYNSTIEDITPEQQGGETDEQ
;
A
#
# COMPACT_ATOMS: atom_id res chain seq x y z
N MET A 1 9.62 -7.81 4.54
CA MET A 1 10.80 -7.05 5.01
C MET A 1 11.32 -6.17 3.87
N ILE A 2 11.63 -4.92 4.20
CA ILE A 2 12.27 -3.92 3.34
C ILE A 2 13.55 -3.50 4.04
N GLU A 3 14.67 -3.50 3.33
CA GLU A 3 15.97 -3.16 3.91
C GLU A 3 16.76 -2.24 2.96
N PHE A 4 17.20 -1.11 3.50
CA PHE A 4 18.13 -0.17 2.88
C PHE A 4 19.43 -0.19 3.68
N LYS A 5 20.55 -0.39 2.99
CA LYS A 5 21.89 -0.40 3.59
C LYS A 5 22.76 0.66 2.92
N ASN A 6 23.05 1.73 3.66
CA ASN A 6 23.93 2.83 3.23
C ASN A 6 23.52 3.40 1.87
N VAL A 7 22.23 3.64 1.66
CA VAL A 7 21.67 4.01 0.36
C VAL A 7 21.80 5.50 0.12
N SER A 8 22.47 5.85 -0.98
CA SER A 8 22.52 7.22 -1.50
C SER A 8 21.90 7.29 -2.90
N LYS A 9 21.31 8.43 -3.21
CA LYS A 9 20.77 8.74 -4.54
C LYS A 9 21.14 10.16 -4.95
N SER A 10 21.91 10.27 -6.03
CA SER A 10 22.19 11.52 -6.71
C SER A 10 21.55 11.53 -8.10
N TYR A 11 20.96 12.65 -8.47
CA TYR A 11 20.39 12.89 -9.80
C TYR A 11 21.41 13.57 -10.71
N SER A 12 21.20 13.49 -12.02
CA SER A 12 22.11 14.09 -13.03
C SER A 12 22.27 15.62 -12.92
N ASN A 13 21.31 16.29 -12.30
CA ASN A 13 21.39 17.73 -12.01
C ASN A 13 22.26 18.07 -10.78
N GLY A 14 22.94 17.08 -10.18
CA GLY A 14 23.79 17.26 -8.99
C GLY A 14 23.03 17.18 -7.66
N THR A 15 21.70 17.09 -7.65
CA THR A 15 20.93 16.97 -6.40
C THR A 15 21.16 15.63 -5.73
N LYS A 16 21.69 15.62 -4.51
CA LYS A 16 21.80 14.44 -3.63
C LYS A 16 20.50 14.31 -2.83
N ALA A 17 19.60 13.48 -3.31
CA ALA A 17 18.27 13.32 -2.72
C ALA A 17 18.24 12.35 -1.53
N LEU A 18 19.14 11.38 -1.46
CA LEU A 18 19.36 10.51 -0.29
C LEU A 18 20.86 10.40 -0.02
N ASP A 19 21.23 10.35 1.26
CA ASP A 19 22.62 10.34 1.73
C ASP A 19 22.83 9.30 2.84
N GLY A 20 23.33 8.11 2.48
CA GLY A 20 23.69 7.05 3.41
C GLY A 20 22.52 6.49 4.22
N VAL A 21 21.33 6.41 3.65
CA VAL A 21 20.11 5.96 4.34
C VAL A 21 20.23 4.48 4.73
N ASN A 22 20.01 4.21 6.03
CA ASN A 22 19.85 2.89 6.59
C ASN A 22 18.42 2.79 7.14
N LEU A 23 17.64 1.80 6.65
CA LEU A 23 16.24 1.62 7.02
C LEU A 23 15.88 0.15 6.97
N ARG A 24 15.14 -0.32 7.97
CA ARG A 24 14.55 -1.66 7.97
C ARG A 24 13.08 -1.56 8.38
N ILE A 25 12.20 -2.09 7.54
CA ILE A 25 10.77 -2.21 7.81
C ILE A 25 10.42 -3.69 7.74
N GLU A 26 9.82 -4.20 8.82
CA GLU A 26 9.42 -5.60 8.88
C GLU A 26 8.10 -5.84 8.14
N GLN A 27 7.79 -7.09 7.90
CA GLN A 27 6.51 -7.46 7.29
C GLN A 27 5.37 -7.18 8.28
N GLY A 28 4.28 -6.59 7.79
CA GLY A 28 3.12 -6.25 8.59
C GLY A 28 3.27 -4.97 9.42
N GLU A 29 4.39 -4.24 9.33
CA GLU A 29 4.49 -2.93 9.99
C GLU A 29 3.64 -1.87 9.27
N PHE A 30 3.13 -0.94 10.05
CA PHE A 30 2.63 0.36 9.58
C PHE A 30 3.64 1.44 9.95
N VAL A 31 4.16 2.14 8.95
CA VAL A 31 5.20 3.15 9.12
C VAL A 31 4.77 4.46 8.48
N PHE A 32 4.83 5.55 9.25
CA PHE A 32 4.78 6.90 8.71
C PHE A 32 6.16 7.38 8.33
N ILE A 33 6.29 8.02 7.16
CA ILE A 33 7.50 8.73 6.73
C ILE A 33 7.15 10.22 6.67
N VAL A 34 7.83 11.00 7.49
CA VAL A 34 7.61 12.44 7.62
C VAL A 34 8.88 13.23 7.28
N GLY A 35 8.74 14.51 7.05
CA GLY A 35 9.84 15.43 6.75
C GLY A 35 9.40 16.55 5.83
N ASP A 36 10.24 17.57 5.68
CA ASP A 36 9.98 18.76 4.86
C ASP A 36 9.84 18.42 3.36
N SER A 37 9.28 19.36 2.59
CA SER A 37 9.29 19.25 1.13
C SER A 37 10.75 19.20 0.63
N GLY A 38 11.03 18.28 -0.30
CA GLY A 38 12.40 18.09 -0.79
C GLY A 38 13.31 17.24 0.10
N ALA A 39 12.89 16.80 1.29
CA ALA A 39 13.72 16.01 2.21
C ALA A 39 14.17 14.64 1.67
N GLY A 40 13.65 14.17 0.54
CA GLY A 40 14.00 12.87 -0.06
C GLY A 40 12.92 11.80 0.02
N LYS A 41 11.75 12.08 0.64
CA LYS A 41 10.65 11.13 0.83
C LYS A 41 10.19 10.46 -0.48
N SER A 42 9.85 11.26 -1.49
CA SER A 42 9.41 10.73 -2.79
C SER A 42 10.52 9.95 -3.51
N THR A 43 11.80 10.32 -3.34
CA THR A 43 12.93 9.55 -3.87
C THR A 43 13.05 8.20 -3.20
N LEU A 44 12.86 8.13 -1.87
CA LEU A 44 12.84 6.86 -1.14
C LEU A 44 11.73 5.94 -1.66
N LEU A 45 10.49 6.47 -1.85
CA LEU A 45 9.39 5.71 -2.41
C LEU A 45 9.66 5.27 -3.85
N LYS A 46 10.20 6.13 -4.72
CA LYS A 46 10.57 5.77 -6.10
C LYS A 46 11.59 4.63 -6.15
N ILE A 47 12.54 4.59 -5.22
CA ILE A 47 13.47 3.47 -5.12
C ILE A 47 12.72 2.20 -4.67
N MET A 48 11.83 2.27 -3.66
CA MET A 48 11.01 1.14 -3.23
C MET A 48 10.16 0.57 -4.39
N MET A 49 9.61 1.45 -5.24
CA MET A 49 8.83 1.07 -6.42
C MET A 49 9.70 0.63 -7.61
N ARG A 50 11.04 0.70 -7.48
CA ARG A 50 12.00 0.46 -8.58
C ARG A 50 11.77 1.38 -9.79
N GLU A 51 11.24 2.58 -9.57
CA GLU A 51 11.22 3.66 -10.56
C GLU A 51 12.60 4.31 -10.69
N GLU A 52 13.28 4.43 -9.54
CA GLU A 52 14.67 4.87 -9.45
C GLU A 52 15.56 3.76 -8.91
N VAL A 53 16.84 3.87 -9.18
CA VAL A 53 17.90 2.99 -8.64
C VAL A 53 18.77 3.80 -7.71
N ALA A 54 19.17 3.21 -6.59
CA ALA A 54 20.17 3.79 -5.72
C ALA A 54 21.49 4.03 -6.49
N SER A 55 22.13 5.14 -6.23
CA SER A 55 23.48 5.43 -6.77
C SER A 55 24.55 4.63 -6.02
N GLU A 56 24.35 4.47 -4.71
CA GLU A 56 25.23 3.71 -3.81
C GLU A 56 24.39 2.92 -2.80
N GLY A 57 25.01 1.94 -2.15
CA GLY A 57 24.37 1.08 -1.17
C GLY A 57 23.54 -0.02 -1.78
N SER A 58 22.70 -0.67 -0.99
CA SER A 58 21.85 -1.79 -1.44
C SER A 58 20.44 -1.69 -0.89
N VAL A 59 19.46 -2.10 -1.72
CA VAL A 59 18.05 -2.17 -1.35
C VAL A 59 17.53 -3.56 -1.60
N VAL A 60 16.94 -4.16 -0.57
CA VAL A 60 16.33 -5.49 -0.63
C VAL A 60 14.88 -5.39 -0.20
N ILE A 61 13.95 -5.89 -1.02
CA ILE A 61 12.53 -5.98 -0.70
C ILE A 61 12.05 -7.41 -0.98
N LYS A 62 11.41 -8.05 -0.01
CA LYS A 62 10.95 -9.44 -0.12
C LYS A 62 12.06 -10.38 -0.63
N ASN A 63 13.24 -10.30 -0.05
CA ASN A 63 14.42 -11.06 -0.41
C ASN A 63 14.92 -10.87 -1.87
N ARG A 64 14.46 -9.80 -2.55
CA ARG A 64 14.89 -9.43 -3.90
C ARG A 64 15.74 -8.18 -3.85
N SER A 65 16.97 -8.25 -4.38
CA SER A 65 17.81 -7.05 -4.55
C SER A 65 17.27 -6.18 -5.68
N LEU A 66 16.91 -4.93 -5.34
CA LEU A 66 16.42 -3.99 -6.34
C LEU A 66 17.54 -3.44 -7.23
N ASN A 67 18.78 -3.36 -6.73
CA ASN A 67 19.90 -2.84 -7.49
C ASN A 67 20.21 -3.69 -8.73
N THR A 68 20.16 -5.02 -8.58
CA THR A 68 20.51 -5.99 -9.63
C THR A 68 19.31 -6.51 -10.41
N MET A 69 18.09 -6.07 -10.06
CA MET A 69 16.86 -6.53 -10.70
C MET A 69 16.81 -6.17 -12.18
N LYS A 70 16.64 -7.18 -13.03
CA LYS A 70 16.53 -7.01 -14.49
C LYS A 70 15.23 -6.29 -14.86
N LYS A 71 15.23 -5.49 -15.92
CA LYS A 71 14.05 -4.73 -16.37
C LYS A 71 12.82 -5.61 -16.59
N ARG A 72 12.99 -6.83 -17.11
CA ARG A 72 11.90 -7.80 -17.32
C ARG A 72 11.25 -8.30 -16.04
N ASP A 73 11.92 -8.22 -14.88
CA ASP A 73 11.44 -8.74 -13.60
C ASP A 73 10.68 -7.67 -12.80
N ILE A 74 10.87 -6.38 -13.16
CA ILE A 74 10.24 -5.24 -12.48
C ILE A 74 8.69 -5.33 -12.50
N PRO A 75 8.00 -5.65 -13.61
CA PRO A 75 6.54 -5.78 -13.59
C PRO A 75 6.05 -6.87 -12.64
N TYR A 76 6.77 -7.97 -12.51
CA TYR A 76 6.42 -9.05 -11.58
C TYR A 76 6.67 -8.64 -10.12
N PHE A 77 7.73 -7.89 -9.86
CA PHE A 77 7.99 -7.31 -8.54
C PHE A 77 6.87 -6.34 -8.14
N ARG A 78 6.48 -5.42 -9.04
CA ARG A 78 5.45 -4.41 -8.76
C ARG A 78 4.06 -5.00 -8.50
N ARG A 79 3.78 -6.26 -8.88
CA ARG A 79 2.52 -6.96 -8.54
C ARG A 79 2.34 -7.16 -7.03
N HIS A 80 3.43 -7.13 -6.27
CA HIS A 80 3.43 -7.22 -4.81
C HIS A 80 3.22 -5.87 -4.13
N LEU A 81 3.18 -4.77 -4.91
CA LEU A 81 3.03 -3.42 -4.41
C LEU A 81 1.65 -2.88 -4.76
N GLY A 82 0.95 -2.34 -3.77
CA GLY A 82 -0.21 -1.48 -3.96
C GLY A 82 0.25 -0.03 -3.81
N ILE A 83 -0.04 0.82 -4.80
CA ILE A 83 0.43 2.20 -4.77
C ILE A 83 -0.77 3.13 -4.75
N VAL A 84 -0.76 4.06 -3.80
CA VAL A 84 -1.77 5.11 -3.64
C VAL A 84 -1.07 6.45 -3.77
N PHE A 85 -1.45 7.24 -4.77
CA PHE A 85 -0.86 8.55 -5.07
C PHE A 85 -1.74 9.68 -4.55
N GLN A 86 -1.14 10.83 -4.30
CA GLN A 86 -1.83 12.06 -3.92
C GLN A 86 -2.83 12.55 -4.98
N ASP A 87 -2.49 12.41 -6.26
CA ASP A 87 -3.29 12.81 -7.43
C ASP A 87 -4.21 11.69 -7.94
N PHE A 88 -4.48 10.68 -7.14
CA PHE A 88 -5.32 9.51 -7.39
C PHE A 88 -4.93 8.66 -8.61
N ARG A 89 -4.48 9.26 -9.68
CA ARG A 89 -4.11 8.64 -10.97
C ARG A 89 -5.17 7.69 -11.50
N LEU A 90 -6.43 8.11 -11.42
CA LEU A 90 -7.53 7.37 -12.01
C LEU A 90 -7.54 7.57 -13.53
N ILE A 91 -8.00 6.55 -14.25
CA ILE A 91 -8.17 6.63 -15.71
C ILE A 91 -9.53 7.31 -15.97
N PRO A 92 -9.53 8.54 -16.56
CA PRO A 92 -10.73 9.39 -16.57
C PRO A 92 -11.93 8.79 -17.31
N ASN A 93 -11.65 8.03 -18.38
CA ASN A 93 -12.65 7.45 -19.27
C ASN A 93 -13.05 6.02 -18.87
N MET A 94 -12.64 5.56 -17.69
CA MET A 94 -13.03 4.27 -17.12
C MET A 94 -13.92 4.48 -15.90
N THR A 95 -14.92 3.62 -15.75
CA THR A 95 -15.76 3.60 -14.56
C THR A 95 -14.95 3.29 -13.31
N VAL A 96 -15.53 3.48 -12.13
CA VAL A 96 -14.95 3.05 -10.85
C VAL A 96 -14.60 1.55 -10.89
N TYR A 97 -15.55 0.74 -11.37
CA TYR A 97 -15.34 -0.69 -11.57
C TYR A 97 -14.13 -0.97 -12.46
N ASP A 98 -14.08 -0.33 -13.64
CA ASP A 98 -13.03 -0.59 -14.62
C ASP A 98 -11.66 -0.09 -14.16
N ASN A 99 -11.59 1.01 -13.42
CA ASN A 99 -10.36 1.48 -12.80
C ASN A 99 -9.74 0.41 -11.87
N VAL A 100 -10.58 -0.26 -11.07
CA VAL A 100 -10.12 -1.33 -10.17
C VAL A 100 -9.85 -2.62 -10.94
N ALA A 101 -10.75 -3.00 -11.88
CA ALA A 101 -10.61 -4.19 -12.71
C ALA A 101 -9.34 -4.14 -13.58
N PHE A 102 -8.96 -2.96 -14.05
CA PHE A 102 -7.76 -2.74 -14.86
C PHE A 102 -6.49 -3.29 -14.19
N ALA A 103 -6.32 -3.05 -12.87
CA ALA A 103 -5.18 -3.58 -12.14
C ALA A 103 -5.12 -5.12 -12.15
N MET A 104 -6.26 -5.80 -12.18
CA MET A 104 -6.34 -7.26 -12.30
C MET A 104 -6.11 -7.72 -13.74
N ARG A 105 -6.67 -7.01 -14.73
CA ARG A 105 -6.46 -7.34 -16.15
C ARG A 105 -4.98 -7.27 -16.56
N VAL A 106 -4.25 -6.25 -16.08
CA VAL A 106 -2.82 -6.07 -16.36
C VAL A 106 -1.97 -7.27 -15.89
N ILE A 107 -2.38 -7.94 -14.81
CA ILE A 107 -1.67 -9.14 -14.35
C ILE A 107 -2.19 -10.45 -14.97
N GLY A 108 -3.15 -10.37 -15.90
CA GLY A 108 -3.71 -11.52 -16.61
C GLY A 108 -4.78 -12.30 -15.84
N ALA A 109 -5.47 -11.66 -14.90
CA ALA A 109 -6.56 -12.30 -14.17
C ALA A 109 -7.75 -12.62 -15.11
N LYS A 110 -8.37 -13.79 -14.93
CA LYS A 110 -9.55 -14.21 -15.69
C LYS A 110 -10.77 -13.35 -15.29
N GLU A 111 -11.66 -13.06 -16.24
CA GLU A 111 -12.85 -12.22 -16.01
C GLU A 111 -13.75 -12.75 -14.86
N LYS A 112 -13.88 -14.06 -14.71
CA LYS A 112 -14.60 -14.68 -13.56
C LYS A 112 -14.01 -14.28 -12.21
N LYS A 113 -12.67 -14.15 -12.10
CA LYS A 113 -12.02 -13.70 -10.87
C LYS A 113 -12.24 -12.20 -10.67
N ILE A 114 -12.20 -11.42 -11.74
CA ILE A 114 -12.41 -9.96 -11.71
C ILE A 114 -13.84 -9.65 -11.26
N SER A 115 -14.85 -10.30 -11.88
CA SER A 115 -16.27 -10.07 -11.58
C SER A 115 -16.65 -10.40 -10.13
N ASN A 116 -15.93 -11.30 -9.48
CA ASN A 116 -16.14 -11.60 -8.07
C ASN A 116 -15.34 -10.65 -7.14
N ARG A 117 -14.08 -10.36 -7.49
CA ARG A 117 -13.17 -9.62 -6.61
C ARG A 117 -13.43 -8.12 -6.58
N VAL A 118 -13.70 -7.50 -7.74
CA VAL A 118 -13.86 -6.04 -7.82
C VAL A 118 -15.06 -5.55 -7.00
N PRO A 119 -16.28 -6.13 -7.11
CA PRO A 119 -17.41 -5.72 -6.27
C PRO A 119 -17.12 -5.84 -4.78
N HIS A 120 -16.45 -6.93 -4.38
CA HIS A 120 -16.07 -7.16 -2.99
C HIS A 120 -15.14 -6.04 -2.47
N VAL A 121 -14.10 -5.69 -3.23
CA VAL A 121 -13.17 -4.62 -2.85
C VAL A 121 -13.86 -3.26 -2.84
N LEU A 122 -14.73 -2.98 -3.80
CA LEU A 122 -15.54 -1.75 -3.82
C LEU A 122 -16.46 -1.65 -2.61
N GLY A 123 -17.03 -2.77 -2.17
CA GLY A 123 -17.80 -2.84 -0.92
C GLY A 123 -16.96 -2.46 0.30
N ARG A 124 -15.73 -2.98 0.39
CA ARG A 124 -14.80 -2.66 1.51
C ARG A 124 -14.43 -1.17 1.61
N VAL A 125 -14.37 -0.47 0.48
CA VAL A 125 -14.08 0.98 0.48
C VAL A 125 -15.35 1.84 0.41
N GLY A 126 -16.55 1.24 0.56
CA GLY A 126 -17.83 1.95 0.57
C GLY A 126 -18.24 2.57 -0.77
N LEU A 127 -17.87 1.93 -1.89
CA LEU A 127 -18.14 2.43 -3.26
C LEU A 127 -18.93 1.45 -4.14
N ALA A 128 -19.59 0.45 -3.55
CA ALA A 128 -20.33 -0.55 -4.30
C ALA A 128 -21.39 0.06 -5.22
N GLU A 129 -22.16 1.04 -4.74
CA GLU A 129 -23.23 1.71 -5.50
C GLU A 129 -22.68 2.64 -6.60
N LYS A 130 -21.40 3.08 -6.46
CA LYS A 130 -20.73 3.98 -7.40
C LYS A 130 -19.90 3.24 -8.45
N ALA A 131 -20.01 1.91 -8.55
CA ALA A 131 -19.24 1.09 -9.46
C ALA A 131 -19.31 1.53 -10.94
N LYS A 132 -20.44 2.09 -11.36
CA LYS A 132 -20.68 2.56 -12.74
C LYS A 132 -20.35 4.02 -12.98
N CYS A 133 -20.06 4.81 -11.94
CA CYS A 133 -19.71 6.23 -12.06
C CYS A 133 -18.32 6.41 -12.71
N LEU A 134 -18.13 7.55 -13.35
CA LEU A 134 -16.83 8.01 -13.83
C LEU A 134 -16.08 8.79 -12.73
N PRO A 135 -14.75 8.91 -12.78
CA PRO A 135 -13.97 9.64 -11.78
C PRO A 135 -14.42 11.09 -11.56
N ASN A 136 -14.84 11.79 -12.61
CA ASN A 136 -15.31 13.19 -12.52
C ASN A 136 -16.68 13.34 -11.83
N GLU A 137 -17.40 12.27 -11.59
CA GLU A 137 -18.68 12.24 -10.85
C GLU A 137 -18.46 11.99 -9.35
N LEU A 138 -17.19 11.83 -8.93
CA LEU A 138 -16.80 11.50 -7.58
C LEU A 138 -16.17 12.69 -6.85
N SER A 139 -16.43 12.80 -5.56
CA SER A 139 -15.65 13.70 -4.67
C SER A 139 -14.19 13.22 -4.55
N GLY A 140 -13.27 14.12 -4.15
CA GLY A 140 -11.86 13.77 -3.96
C GLY A 140 -11.63 12.58 -3.02
N GLY A 141 -12.38 12.52 -1.89
CA GLY A 141 -12.31 11.38 -0.99
C GLY A 141 -12.81 10.07 -1.59
N GLU A 142 -13.83 10.10 -2.46
CA GLU A 142 -14.29 8.92 -3.20
C GLU A 142 -13.25 8.49 -4.24
N GLN A 143 -12.65 9.43 -4.96
CA GLN A 143 -11.56 9.12 -5.90
C GLN A 143 -10.38 8.46 -5.19
N GLN A 144 -10.03 8.94 -3.99
CA GLN A 144 -8.97 8.33 -3.18
C GLN A 144 -9.34 6.92 -2.74
N ARG A 145 -10.59 6.65 -2.37
CA ARG A 145 -11.06 5.29 -2.06
C ARG A 145 -11.02 4.37 -3.29
N VAL A 146 -11.27 4.88 -4.51
CA VAL A 146 -11.04 4.10 -5.74
C VAL A 146 -9.57 3.76 -5.93
N ALA A 147 -8.66 4.73 -5.71
CA ALA A 147 -7.21 4.49 -5.77
C ALA A 147 -6.76 3.44 -4.75
N LEU A 148 -7.31 3.49 -3.52
CA LEU A 148 -7.06 2.49 -2.49
C LEU A 148 -7.60 1.11 -2.90
N ALA A 149 -8.84 1.03 -3.42
CA ALA A 149 -9.41 -0.22 -3.95
C ALA A 149 -8.52 -0.83 -5.03
N ARG A 150 -8.02 -0.02 -5.96
CA ARG A 150 -7.07 -0.44 -7.00
C ARG A 150 -5.76 -0.99 -6.42
N ALA A 151 -5.26 -0.40 -5.34
CA ALA A 151 -4.03 -0.84 -4.68
C ALA A 151 -4.17 -2.21 -4.00
N ILE A 152 -5.35 -2.51 -3.43
CA ILE A 152 -5.57 -3.74 -2.66
C ILE A 152 -6.21 -4.89 -3.45
N VAL A 153 -6.72 -4.65 -4.66
CA VAL A 153 -7.49 -5.65 -5.42
C VAL A 153 -6.68 -6.92 -5.74
N ASN A 154 -5.36 -6.79 -5.89
CA ASN A 154 -4.44 -7.87 -6.21
C ASN A 154 -3.77 -8.49 -4.97
N ASN A 155 -4.26 -8.23 -3.75
CA ASN A 155 -3.65 -8.70 -2.51
C ASN A 155 -2.16 -8.30 -2.41
N ALA A 156 -1.89 -7.01 -2.52
CA ALA A 156 -0.53 -6.49 -2.40
C ALA A 156 0.04 -6.78 -0.99
N ASP A 157 1.29 -7.23 -0.93
CA ASP A 157 2.00 -7.46 0.34
C ASP A 157 2.44 -6.17 1.02
N ILE A 158 2.65 -5.13 0.20
CA ILE A 158 3.14 -3.83 0.64
C ILE A 158 2.28 -2.75 0.00
N ILE A 159 1.76 -1.83 0.80
CA ILE A 159 1.11 -0.61 0.31
C ILE A 159 2.05 0.56 0.53
N ILE A 160 2.26 1.32 -0.54
CA ILE A 160 3.00 2.58 -0.53
C ILE A 160 2.01 3.69 -0.83
N ALA A 161 1.77 4.56 0.15
CA ALA A 161 0.84 5.67 0.06
C ALA A 161 1.63 7.00 0.12
N ASP A 162 1.69 7.70 -1.01
CA ASP A 162 2.39 8.97 -1.14
C ASP A 162 1.39 10.12 -0.97
N GLU A 163 1.39 10.73 0.22
CA GLU A 163 0.48 11.81 0.62
C GLU A 163 -1.01 11.53 0.30
N PRO A 164 -1.56 10.37 0.69
CA PRO A 164 -2.89 9.93 0.25
C PRO A 164 -4.03 10.81 0.76
N THR A 165 -3.74 11.78 1.61
CA THR A 165 -4.71 12.69 2.24
C THR A 165 -4.55 14.14 1.78
N GLY A 166 -3.60 14.43 0.87
CA GLY A 166 -3.26 15.80 0.47
C GLY A 166 -4.38 16.57 -0.26
N ASN A 167 -5.31 15.85 -0.89
CA ASN A 167 -6.40 16.46 -1.69
C ASN A 167 -7.80 16.20 -1.10
N VAL A 168 -7.88 15.90 0.20
CA VAL A 168 -9.15 15.62 0.90
C VAL A 168 -9.23 16.35 2.23
N ASP A 169 -10.44 16.58 2.72
CA ASP A 169 -10.66 17.22 4.01
C ASP A 169 -10.22 16.35 5.19
N SER A 170 -10.09 16.95 6.38
CA SER A 170 -9.56 16.29 7.58
C SER A 170 -10.38 15.05 7.99
N LYS A 171 -11.72 15.10 7.89
CA LYS A 171 -12.58 13.95 8.24
C LYS A 171 -12.31 12.78 7.31
N ARG A 172 -12.28 13.02 5.99
CA ARG A 172 -12.00 11.99 4.99
C ARG A 172 -10.57 11.50 5.03
N SER A 173 -9.63 12.38 5.40
CA SER A 173 -8.23 12.02 5.64
C SER A 173 -8.12 10.96 6.72
N PHE A 174 -8.85 11.13 7.81
CA PHE A 174 -8.92 10.15 8.88
C PHE A 174 -9.50 8.81 8.40
N GLU A 175 -10.62 8.83 7.67
CA GLU A 175 -11.24 7.61 7.11
C GLU A 175 -10.28 6.83 6.21
N ILE A 176 -9.47 7.52 5.39
CA ILE A 176 -8.48 6.89 4.51
C ILE A 176 -7.37 6.22 5.31
N VAL A 177 -6.84 6.89 6.36
CA VAL A 177 -5.80 6.29 7.20
C VAL A 177 -6.36 5.12 8.01
N GLU A 178 -7.61 5.20 8.47
CA GLU A 178 -8.28 4.09 9.14
C GLU A 178 -8.46 2.87 8.21
N MET A 179 -8.82 3.08 6.95
CA MET A 179 -8.85 1.99 5.96
C MET A 179 -7.47 1.36 5.77
N LEU A 180 -6.40 2.18 5.70
CA LEU A 180 -5.02 1.68 5.62
C LEU A 180 -4.64 0.89 6.88
N ASN A 181 -5.09 1.33 8.05
CA ASN A 181 -4.88 0.65 9.33
C ASN A 181 -5.57 -0.73 9.37
N GLN A 182 -6.81 -0.82 8.88
CA GLN A 182 -7.53 -2.10 8.75
C GLN A 182 -6.86 -3.05 7.76
N ILE A 183 -6.34 -2.52 6.65
CA ILE A 183 -5.56 -3.31 5.69
C ILE A 183 -4.27 -3.82 6.34
N ASN A 184 -3.58 -2.98 7.12
CA ASN A 184 -2.40 -3.39 7.87
C ASN A 184 -2.72 -4.48 8.91
N ALA A 185 -3.84 -4.38 9.62
CA ALA A 185 -4.27 -5.39 10.58
C ALA A 185 -4.48 -6.79 9.95
N SER A 186 -4.71 -6.86 8.64
CA SER A 186 -4.74 -8.12 7.89
C SER A 186 -3.36 -8.64 7.44
N GLY A 187 -2.25 -8.04 7.94
CA GLY A 187 -0.88 -8.48 7.70
C GLY A 187 -0.15 -7.78 6.55
N THR A 188 -0.80 -6.84 5.85
CA THR A 188 -0.16 -6.05 4.79
C THR A 188 0.77 -5.00 5.40
N THR A 189 1.99 -4.87 4.89
CA THR A 189 2.90 -3.78 5.27
C THR A 189 2.41 -2.46 4.68
N VAL A 190 2.34 -1.40 5.48
CA VAL A 190 1.90 -0.07 5.01
C VAL A 190 2.99 0.95 5.25
N ILE A 191 3.34 1.68 4.20
CA ILE A 191 4.27 2.80 4.24
C ILE A 191 3.50 4.03 3.76
N MET A 192 3.30 4.99 4.65
CA MET A 192 2.57 6.21 4.34
C MET A 192 3.46 7.43 4.50
N VAL A 193 3.68 8.17 3.41
CA VAL A 193 4.25 9.51 3.47
C VAL A 193 3.15 10.50 3.78
N THR A 194 3.39 11.36 4.77
CA THR A 194 2.46 12.43 5.13
C THR A 194 3.20 13.60 5.79
N HIS A 195 2.63 14.79 5.68
CA HIS A 195 3.03 15.96 6.44
C HIS A 195 2.03 16.30 7.56
N SER A 196 0.96 15.53 7.73
CA SER A 196 -0.04 15.74 8.78
C SER A 196 0.41 15.17 10.11
N GLU A 197 0.92 16.03 11.00
CA GLU A 197 1.28 15.63 12.37
C GLU A 197 0.07 15.12 13.16
N GLU A 198 -1.12 15.63 12.90
CA GLU A 198 -2.35 15.21 13.56
C GLU A 198 -2.63 13.71 13.31
N LEU A 199 -2.59 13.28 12.04
CA LEU A 199 -2.77 11.89 11.67
C LEU A 199 -1.69 11.00 12.30
N VAL A 200 -0.43 11.43 12.24
CA VAL A 200 0.69 10.67 12.80
C VAL A 200 0.50 10.45 14.31
N ARG A 201 0.16 11.51 15.06
CA ARG A 201 -0.09 11.42 16.52
C ARG A 201 -1.28 10.53 16.84
N ARG A 202 -2.37 10.65 16.08
CA ARG A 202 -3.63 9.95 16.35
C ARG A 202 -3.52 8.45 16.14
N PHE A 203 -2.77 8.00 15.15
CA PHE A 203 -2.63 6.57 14.85
C PHE A 203 -1.50 5.89 15.60
N GLY A 204 -0.57 6.62 16.22
CA GLY A 204 0.46 6.08 17.11
C GLY A 204 1.31 4.96 16.50
N ARG A 205 1.65 5.06 15.21
CA ARG A 205 2.49 4.09 14.50
C ARG A 205 3.94 4.55 14.46
N ARG A 206 4.86 3.67 14.05
CA ARG A 206 6.28 3.99 13.87
C ARG A 206 6.46 5.18 12.93
N ILE A 207 7.31 6.12 13.32
CA ILE A 207 7.56 7.36 12.59
C ILE A 207 9.03 7.40 12.18
N ILE A 208 9.28 7.55 10.89
CA ILE A 208 10.61 7.77 10.33
C ILE A 208 10.66 9.20 9.82
N THR A 209 11.56 10.00 10.38
CA THR A 209 11.77 11.39 9.97
C THR A 209 12.94 11.48 9.01
N ILE A 210 12.69 12.04 7.83
CA ILE A 210 13.72 12.30 6.82
C ILE A 210 13.98 13.80 6.75
N LYS A 211 15.24 14.19 6.81
CA LYS A 211 15.71 15.56 6.64
C LYS A 211 17.00 15.56 5.80
N ASP A 212 17.06 16.42 4.78
CA ASP A 212 18.23 16.58 3.90
C ASP A 212 18.79 15.24 3.37
N GLY A 213 17.89 14.34 2.98
CA GLY A 213 18.23 13.02 2.45
C GLY A 213 18.66 11.99 3.47
N LYS A 214 18.62 12.28 4.78
CA LYS A 214 19.03 11.38 5.87
C LYS A 214 17.87 11.04 6.77
N ILE A 215 17.88 9.84 7.36
CA ILE A 215 17.00 9.51 8.47
C ILE A 215 17.60 10.16 9.74
N VAL A 216 16.83 11.06 10.35
CA VAL A 216 17.24 11.79 11.56
C VAL A 216 16.55 11.25 12.80
N SER A 217 15.44 10.55 12.65
CA SER A 217 14.73 9.88 13.74
C SER A 217 13.99 8.65 13.19
N ASP A 218 13.90 7.61 14.01
CA ASP A 218 13.17 6.37 13.76
C ASP A 218 12.53 5.92 15.08
N ASP A 219 11.34 6.44 15.34
CA ASP A 219 10.68 6.32 16.63
C ASP A 219 9.46 5.42 16.53
N ILE A 220 9.38 4.44 17.40
CA ILE A 220 8.13 3.76 17.69
C ILE A 220 7.40 4.65 18.68
N SER A 221 6.42 5.40 18.23
CA SER A 221 5.65 6.26 19.13
C SER A 221 4.92 5.40 20.17
N ASN A 222 5.40 5.42 21.40
CA ASN A 222 4.69 4.94 22.59
C ASN A 222 3.57 5.95 22.99
N ILE A 223 2.89 6.55 22.00
CA ILE A 223 1.70 7.33 22.27
C ILE A 223 0.64 6.29 22.62
N SER A 224 0.23 6.27 23.89
CA SER A 224 -0.96 5.53 24.34
C SER A 224 -2.12 5.95 23.44
N VAL A 225 -2.44 5.08 22.48
CA VAL A 225 -3.61 5.23 21.64
C VAL A 225 -4.79 5.05 22.59
N GLU A 226 -5.50 6.12 22.93
CA GLU A 226 -6.80 5.96 23.57
C GLU A 226 -7.64 5.11 22.59
N PRO A 227 -8.14 3.95 23.02
CA PRO A 227 -8.96 3.13 22.16
C PRO A 227 -10.17 3.97 21.76
N ILE A 228 -10.26 4.29 20.47
CA ILE A 228 -11.47 4.91 19.93
C ILE A 228 -12.56 3.89 20.15
N ALA A 229 -13.53 4.23 20.99
CA ALA A 229 -14.69 3.38 21.18
C ALA A 229 -15.31 3.13 19.79
N ASP A 230 -15.42 1.86 19.40
CA ASP A 230 -15.91 1.37 18.09
C ASP A 230 -17.23 2.03 17.62
N SER A 231 -17.94 2.70 18.52
CA SER A 231 -19.22 3.34 18.27
C SER A 231 -19.16 4.70 17.56
N GLN A 232 -18.00 5.37 17.50
CA GLN A 232 -17.92 6.73 16.91
C GLN A 232 -17.47 6.76 15.46
N VAL A 233 -16.72 5.76 14.98
CA VAL A 233 -16.20 5.73 13.59
C VAL A 233 -17.19 5.07 12.62
N PHE A 234 -18.03 4.16 13.10
CA PHE A 234 -19.01 3.42 12.31
C PHE A 234 -20.46 3.89 12.52
N GLY A 235 -20.66 5.02 13.21
CA GLY A 235 -22.00 5.55 13.53
C GLY A 235 -22.91 5.74 12.31
N ASP A 236 -22.35 6.06 11.16
CA ASP A 236 -23.06 6.40 9.92
C ASP A 236 -23.02 5.29 8.85
N LEU A 237 -22.38 4.14 9.12
CA LEU A 237 -22.47 2.99 8.22
C LEU A 237 -23.73 2.19 8.54
N ASP A 238 -24.54 1.93 7.52
CA ASP A 238 -25.74 1.12 7.68
C ASP A 238 -25.39 -0.34 8.08
N ILE A 239 -26.41 -1.05 8.61
CA ILE A 239 -26.23 -2.43 9.09
C ILE A 239 -25.77 -3.37 7.97
N ALA A 240 -26.13 -3.08 6.70
CA ALA A 240 -25.75 -3.86 5.55
C ALA A 240 -24.24 -3.69 5.23
N SER A 241 -23.72 -2.47 5.34
CA SER A 241 -22.29 -2.19 5.16
C SER A 241 -21.42 -2.83 6.25
N LYS A 242 -21.88 -2.79 7.52
CA LYS A 242 -21.20 -3.47 8.64
C LYS A 242 -21.18 -4.99 8.48
N ARG A 243 -22.25 -5.57 7.95
CA ARG A 243 -22.37 -7.00 7.66
C ARG A 243 -21.46 -7.40 6.50
N ALA A 244 -21.45 -6.62 5.41
CA ALA A 244 -20.58 -6.86 4.26
C ALA A 244 -19.09 -6.81 4.61
N ILE A 245 -18.67 -5.89 5.51
CA ILE A 245 -17.30 -5.80 6.01
C ILE A 245 -16.95 -7.06 6.80
N ARG A 246 -17.82 -7.52 7.70
CA ARG A 246 -17.58 -8.72 8.52
C ARG A 246 -17.49 -10.00 7.68
N GLU A 247 -18.39 -10.18 6.71
CA GLU A 247 -18.39 -11.30 5.77
C GLU A 247 -17.14 -11.29 4.86
N ALA A 248 -16.65 -10.09 4.52
CA ALA A 248 -15.42 -9.90 3.74
C ALA A 248 -14.17 -10.29 4.52
N ASP A 249 -14.08 -9.93 5.79
CA ASP A 249 -12.94 -10.27 6.66
C ASP A 249 -12.88 -11.77 6.97
N GLU A 250 -14.03 -12.41 7.12
CA GLU A 250 -14.14 -13.86 7.33
C GLU A 250 -13.72 -14.63 6.08
N PHE A 251 -14.12 -14.17 4.90
CA PHE A 251 -13.69 -14.75 3.62
C PHE A 251 -12.17 -14.64 3.41
N ILE A 252 -11.56 -13.50 3.77
CA ILE A 252 -10.09 -13.30 3.64
C ILE A 252 -9.34 -14.21 4.60
N ARG A 253 -9.78 -14.36 5.85
CA ARG A 253 -9.17 -15.30 6.80
C ARG A 253 -9.21 -16.73 6.27
N ASN A 254 -10.36 -17.16 5.78
CA ASN A 254 -10.54 -18.51 5.23
C ASN A 254 -9.73 -18.72 3.93
N TYR A 255 -9.61 -17.70 3.08
CA TYR A 255 -8.81 -17.76 1.86
C TYR A 255 -7.30 -17.85 2.14
N ASN A 256 -6.80 -17.10 3.12
CA ASN A 256 -5.39 -17.13 3.50
C ASN A 256 -5.02 -18.48 4.16
N SER A 257 -5.90 -19.06 4.99
CA SER A 257 -5.69 -20.39 5.57
C SER A 257 -5.67 -21.50 4.50
N THR A 258 -6.45 -21.36 3.43
CA THR A 258 -6.49 -22.35 2.33
C THR A 258 -5.24 -22.28 1.43
N ILE A 259 -4.52 -21.16 1.40
CA ILE A 259 -3.27 -21.02 0.62
C ILE A 259 -2.06 -21.56 1.40
N GLU A 260 -2.06 -21.46 2.73
CA GLU A 260 -1.01 -22.02 3.57
C GLU A 260 -0.99 -23.57 3.53
N ASP A 261 -2.13 -24.21 3.26
CA ASP A 261 -2.25 -25.68 3.11
C ASP A 261 -1.81 -26.20 1.72
N ILE A 262 -1.47 -25.34 0.76
CA ILE A 262 -0.95 -25.72 -0.56
C ILE A 262 0.56 -25.40 -0.64
N THR A 263 1.34 -25.99 0.25
CA THR A 263 2.79 -26.16 0.04
C THR A 263 2.99 -27.43 -0.80
N PRO A 264 3.73 -27.37 -1.92
CA PRO A 264 4.07 -28.58 -2.67
C PRO A 264 5.22 -29.32 -1.98
N GLU A 265 4.90 -30.21 -1.06
CA GLU A 265 5.72 -31.39 -0.79
C GLU A 265 5.29 -32.45 -1.80
N GLN A 266 6.07 -32.66 -2.82
CA GLN A 266 6.34 -33.92 -3.52
C GLN A 266 6.82 -33.65 -4.95
N GLN A 267 8.11 -33.38 -5.08
CA GLN A 267 8.91 -33.85 -6.23
C GLN A 267 10.30 -34.24 -5.73
N GLY A 268 10.36 -35.36 -5.12
CA GLY A 268 11.60 -36.07 -4.80
C GLY A 268 11.38 -37.56 -4.98
N GLY A 269 12.04 -38.14 -5.97
CA GLY A 269 12.21 -39.58 -6.06
C GLY A 269 11.58 -40.19 -7.30
N GLU A 270 12.44 -40.33 -8.31
CA GLU A 270 12.66 -41.63 -8.96
C GLU A 270 13.82 -41.50 -9.95
N THR A 271 14.99 -41.86 -9.46
CA THR A 271 16.08 -42.32 -10.30
C THR A 271 15.75 -43.79 -10.61
N ASP A 272 15.57 -44.14 -11.86
CA ASP A 272 15.71 -45.52 -12.30
C ASP A 272 16.78 -45.62 -13.38
N GLU A 273 17.69 -46.52 -13.06
CA GLU A 273 18.67 -47.14 -13.92
C GLU A 273 18.00 -47.85 -15.11
N GLN A 274 18.45 -47.60 -16.31
CA GLN A 274 18.87 -48.65 -17.27
C GLN A 274 19.49 -47.97 -18.52
#